data_9c51912011bb67f2338e27a11b03148d
#
_entry.id   9c51912011bb67f2338e27a11b03148d
#
_cell.length_a   1.000
_cell.length_b   1.000
_cell.length_c   1.000
_cell.angle_alpha   90.00
_cell.angle_beta   90.00
_cell.angle_gamma   90.00
#
_symmetry.space_group_name_H-M   'P 1'
#
loop_
_entity.id
_entity.type
_entity.pdbx_description
1 polymer ?
#
loop_
_entity_poly.entity_id
_entity_poly.type
_entity_poly.pdbx_seq_one_letter_code
_entity_poly.pdbx_strand_id
1 'polypeptide(L)'
;MIVDVAFPSDSVFEIVVECKAETAFYAIGAKYEIRIDVIDFSAMTSVVTSAIVATGHLGDAVWPTQAQQIVFPIAAPGTVNEGHVWKSIASLKIGITNPHTSLAESELFLITSP
;
A
#
# COMPACT_ATOMS: atom_id res chain seq x y z
N MET A 1 -9.85 10.98 17.77
CA MET A 1 -9.43 10.46 16.45
C MET A 1 -10.68 10.32 15.59
N ILE A 2 -10.62 10.84 14.37
CA ILE A 2 -11.73 10.73 13.42
C ILE A 2 -11.37 9.63 12.41
N VAL A 3 -12.28 8.70 12.18
CA VAL A 3 -12.14 7.64 11.20
C VAL A 3 -13.22 7.84 10.13
N ASP A 4 -12.82 8.31 8.96
CA ASP A 4 -13.74 8.68 7.89
C ASP A 4 -14.06 7.54 6.93
N VAL A 5 -13.25 6.48 6.93
CA VAL A 5 -13.38 5.35 6.00
C VAL A 5 -13.64 4.09 6.79
N ALA A 6 -14.61 3.30 6.32
CA ALA A 6 -14.99 2.05 6.96
C ALA A 6 -15.19 0.95 5.92
N PHE A 7 -14.82 -0.28 6.29
CA PHE A 7 -15.00 -1.47 5.44
C PHE A 7 -15.69 -2.56 6.24
N PRO A 8 -16.72 -3.22 5.65
CA PRO A 8 -17.39 -4.32 6.34
C PRO A 8 -16.48 -5.56 6.46
N SER A 9 -16.65 -6.27 7.57
CA SER A 9 -15.80 -7.42 7.90
C SER A 9 -15.96 -8.61 6.94
N ASP A 10 -17.07 -8.68 6.22
CA ASP A 10 -17.36 -9.79 5.29
C ASP A 10 -16.99 -9.50 3.85
N SER A 11 -16.42 -8.36 3.56
CA SER A 11 -16.14 -7.93 2.18
C SER A 11 -14.66 -7.75 1.93
N VAL A 12 -14.21 -8.19 0.76
CA VAL A 12 -12.87 -7.86 0.26
C VAL A 12 -12.83 -6.39 -0.14
N PHE A 13 -11.67 -5.78 -0.03
CA PHE A 13 -11.46 -4.41 -0.47
C PHE A 13 -10.07 -4.26 -1.08
N GLU A 14 -9.80 -3.09 -1.62
CA GLU A 14 -8.53 -2.83 -2.30
C GLU A 14 -7.86 -1.60 -1.72
N ILE A 15 -6.54 -1.65 -1.63
CA ILE A 15 -5.72 -0.49 -1.34
C ILE A 15 -5.06 -0.04 -2.64
N VAL A 16 -5.30 1.21 -3.02
CA VAL A 16 -4.72 1.79 -4.22
C VAL A 16 -3.49 2.58 -3.83
N VAL A 17 -2.34 2.20 -4.39
CA VAL A 17 -1.09 2.92 -4.19
C VAL A 17 -0.81 3.73 -5.45
N GLU A 18 -0.79 5.05 -5.30
CA GLU A 18 -0.37 5.95 -6.37
C GLU A 18 1.12 6.22 -6.25
N CYS A 19 1.84 5.89 -7.31
CA CYS A 19 3.28 6.08 -7.36
C CYS A 19 3.63 7.06 -8.46
N LYS A 20 4.52 8.00 -8.15
CA LYS A 20 5.03 8.95 -9.12
C LYS A 20 6.54 9.07 -8.93
N ALA A 21 7.29 8.83 -9.99
CA ALA A 21 8.72 9.09 -9.99
C ALA A 21 8.94 10.54 -10.43
N GLU A 22 9.52 11.35 -9.56
CA GLU A 22 9.89 12.71 -9.90
C GLU A 22 10.91 12.74 -11.04
N THR A 23 10.90 13.80 -11.85
CA THR A 23 11.77 13.92 -13.01
C THR A 23 13.25 13.72 -12.64
N ALA A 24 13.67 14.20 -11.47
CA ALA A 24 15.05 14.04 -11.00
C ALA A 24 15.44 12.60 -10.69
N PHE A 25 14.46 11.73 -10.43
CA PHE A 25 14.67 10.33 -10.04
C PHE A 25 14.17 9.34 -11.08
N TYR A 26 13.45 9.82 -12.09
CA TYR A 26 12.93 8.96 -13.15
C TYR A 26 14.04 8.64 -14.16
N ALA A 27 14.52 7.42 -14.11
CA ALA A 27 15.48 6.91 -15.09
C ALA A 27 14.91 5.63 -15.69
N ILE A 28 14.67 5.61 -17.00
CA ILE A 28 14.20 4.43 -17.72
C ILE A 28 15.15 3.27 -17.43
N GLY A 29 14.60 2.14 -17.00
CA GLY A 29 15.38 0.96 -16.63
C GLY A 29 15.79 0.89 -15.15
N ALA A 30 15.56 1.94 -14.36
CA ALA A 30 15.83 1.87 -12.93
C ALA A 30 14.90 0.86 -12.25
N LYS A 31 15.46 0.00 -11.41
CA LYS A 31 14.67 -0.98 -10.67
C LYS A 31 13.82 -0.30 -9.62
N TYR A 32 12.54 -0.72 -9.51
CA TYR A 32 11.66 -0.26 -8.46
C TYR A 32 11.06 -1.43 -7.70
N GLU A 33 10.68 -1.17 -6.45
CA GLU A 33 9.97 -2.12 -5.60
C GLU A 33 8.94 -1.36 -4.76
N ILE A 34 7.71 -1.85 -4.77
CA ILE A 34 6.62 -1.28 -3.98
C ILE A 34 6.17 -2.32 -2.98
N ARG A 35 6.19 -1.97 -1.70
CA ARG A 35 5.73 -2.83 -0.62
C ARG A 35 4.61 -2.16 0.15
N ILE A 36 3.79 -2.98 0.79
CA ILE A 36 2.70 -2.52 1.64
C ILE A 36 2.73 -3.24 2.98
N ASP A 37 2.44 -2.49 4.02
CA ASP A 37 2.14 -2.99 5.36
C ASP A 37 0.73 -2.56 5.73
N VAL A 38 0.00 -3.44 6.39
CA VAL A 38 -1.29 -3.10 6.99
C VAL A 38 -1.21 -3.44 8.47
N ILE A 39 -1.50 -2.48 9.31
CA ILE A 39 -1.35 -2.60 10.75
C ILE A 39 -2.72 -2.46 11.41
N ASP A 40 -3.02 -3.40 12.29
CA ASP A 40 -4.17 -3.33 13.18
C ASP A 40 -3.75 -2.62 14.46
N PHE A 41 -4.15 -1.36 14.60
CA PHE A 41 -3.80 -0.57 15.78
C PHE A 41 -4.58 -0.98 17.03
N SER A 42 -5.76 -1.56 16.85
CA SER A 42 -6.55 -2.03 18.00
C SER A 42 -5.95 -3.26 18.63
N ALA A 43 -5.47 -4.19 17.83
CA ALA A 43 -4.83 -5.42 18.30
C ALA A 43 -3.31 -5.29 18.44
N MET A 44 -2.72 -4.19 17.93
CA MET A 44 -1.27 -3.97 17.89
C MET A 44 -0.53 -5.09 17.15
N THR A 45 -1.10 -5.52 16.03
CA THR A 45 -0.56 -6.61 15.20
C THR A 45 -0.43 -6.16 13.76
N SER A 46 0.38 -6.89 13.00
CA SER A 46 0.52 -6.68 11.56
C SER A 46 -0.43 -7.60 10.82
N VAL A 47 -1.31 -7.04 9.99
CA VAL A 47 -2.23 -7.80 9.13
C VAL A 47 -1.52 -8.21 7.85
N VAL A 48 -0.76 -7.31 7.27
CA VAL A 48 0.10 -7.56 6.11
C VAL A 48 1.48 -7.02 6.44
N THR A 49 2.51 -7.86 6.30
CA THR A 49 3.89 -7.51 6.65
C THR A 49 4.74 -7.43 5.39
N SER A 50 5.13 -6.20 5.00
CA SER A 50 6.06 -5.93 3.89
C SER A 50 5.77 -6.75 2.63
N ALA A 51 4.49 -6.87 2.26
CA ALA A 51 4.12 -7.61 1.06
C ALA A 51 4.55 -6.84 -0.19
N ILE A 52 5.14 -7.53 -1.15
CA ILE A 52 5.51 -6.92 -2.43
C ILE A 52 4.24 -6.73 -3.26
N VAL A 53 3.93 -5.49 -3.58
CA VAL A 53 2.79 -5.14 -4.42
C VAL A 53 3.19 -5.20 -5.89
N ALA A 54 4.36 -4.65 -6.22
CA ALA A 54 4.89 -4.65 -7.57
C ALA A 54 6.40 -4.48 -7.53
N THR A 55 7.08 -5.05 -8.52
CA THR A 55 8.51 -4.86 -8.74
C THR A 55 8.78 -4.93 -10.23
N GLY A 56 9.81 -4.25 -10.68
CA GLY A 56 10.17 -4.20 -12.09
C GLY A 56 11.16 -3.10 -12.36
N HIS A 57 11.12 -2.57 -13.58
CA HIS A 57 11.99 -1.49 -14.01
C HIS A 57 11.14 -0.35 -14.57
N LEU A 58 11.51 0.88 -14.28
CA LEU A 58 10.80 2.04 -14.81
C LEU A 58 10.83 2.01 -16.33
N GLY A 59 9.67 2.27 -16.94
CA GLY A 59 9.49 2.19 -18.39
C GLY A 59 8.98 0.85 -18.89
N ASP A 60 8.82 -0.16 -18.03
CA ASP A 60 8.21 -1.44 -18.42
C ASP A 60 6.67 -1.35 -18.46
N ALA A 61 6.01 -2.49 -18.75
CA ALA A 61 4.55 -2.53 -18.93
C ALA A 61 3.76 -2.16 -17.68
N VAL A 62 4.33 -2.36 -16.49
CA VAL A 62 3.64 -2.06 -15.23
C VAL A 62 3.78 -0.58 -14.87
N TRP A 63 4.94 0.01 -15.13
CA TRP A 63 5.18 1.43 -14.88
C TRP A 63 5.83 2.09 -16.09
N PRO A 64 5.04 2.29 -17.17
CA PRO A 64 5.57 2.80 -18.43
C PRO A 64 5.86 4.29 -18.42
N THR A 65 5.29 5.04 -17.49
CA THR A 65 5.45 6.50 -17.39
C THR A 65 5.89 6.89 -15.99
N GLN A 66 5.98 8.19 -15.72
CA GLN A 66 6.37 8.70 -14.40
C GLN A 66 5.34 8.43 -13.30
N ALA A 67 4.11 8.14 -13.65
CA ALA A 67 3.03 7.93 -12.69
C ALA A 67 2.30 6.63 -12.95
N GLN A 68 1.93 5.93 -11.88
CA GLN A 68 1.19 4.67 -11.96
C GLN A 68 0.33 4.47 -10.72
N GLN A 69 -0.85 3.89 -10.92
CA GLN A 69 -1.68 3.37 -9.85
C GLN A 69 -1.55 1.87 -9.79
N ILE A 70 -1.35 1.34 -8.59
CA ILE A 70 -1.21 -0.09 -8.36
C ILE A 70 -2.19 -0.50 -7.27
N VAL A 71 -2.92 -1.58 -7.53
CA VAL A 71 -3.98 -2.07 -6.64
C VAL A 71 -3.47 -3.28 -5.86
N PHE A 72 -3.69 -3.25 -4.56
CA PHE A 72 -3.39 -4.38 -3.69
C PHE A 72 -4.70 -4.87 -3.05
N PRO A 73 -5.16 -6.08 -3.38
CA PRO A 73 -6.39 -6.62 -2.80
C PRO A 73 -6.17 -7.11 -1.37
N ILE A 74 -7.14 -6.84 -0.51
CA ILE A 74 -7.17 -7.29 0.88
C ILE A 74 -8.33 -8.26 1.04
N ALA A 75 -8.07 -9.42 1.62
CA ALA A 75 -9.10 -10.38 1.95
C ALA A 75 -10.07 -9.80 2.99
N ALA A 76 -11.29 -10.33 3.03
CA ALA A 76 -12.29 -9.92 4.02
C ALA A 76 -11.70 -10.03 5.43
N PRO A 77 -11.81 -8.95 6.25
CA PRO A 77 -11.17 -8.92 7.57
C PRO A 77 -11.65 -10.00 8.54
N GLY A 78 -12.92 -10.38 8.45
CA GLY A 78 -13.53 -11.35 9.36
C GLY A 78 -14.11 -10.70 10.60
N THR A 79 -15.08 -11.38 11.21
CA THR A 79 -15.84 -10.87 12.35
C THR A 79 -14.97 -10.57 13.57
N VAL A 80 -13.87 -11.29 13.74
CA VAL A 80 -12.95 -11.08 14.85
C VAL A 80 -12.31 -9.68 14.83
N ASN A 81 -12.26 -9.06 13.66
CA ASN A 81 -11.65 -7.73 13.48
C ASN A 81 -12.67 -6.58 13.49
N GLU A 82 -13.96 -6.88 13.73
CA GLU A 82 -14.97 -5.83 13.82
C GLU A 82 -14.69 -4.88 14.98
N GLY A 83 -14.80 -3.59 14.69
CA GLY A 83 -14.45 -2.53 15.64
C GLY A 83 -12.97 -2.17 15.68
N HIS A 84 -12.12 -2.91 15.01
CA HIS A 84 -10.71 -2.62 14.94
C HIS A 84 -10.42 -1.48 13.96
N VAL A 85 -9.38 -0.73 14.25
CA VAL A 85 -8.90 0.37 13.41
C VAL A 85 -7.59 -0.06 12.76
N TRP A 86 -7.55 0.01 11.44
CA TRP A 86 -6.40 -0.38 10.63
C TRP A 86 -5.81 0.82 9.91
N LYS A 87 -4.55 0.68 9.49
CA LYS A 87 -3.85 1.66 8.66
C LYS A 87 -2.95 0.93 7.69
N SER A 88 -2.86 1.43 6.45
CA SER A 88 -1.89 0.92 5.49
C SER A 88 -0.72 1.88 5.32
N ILE A 89 0.47 1.32 5.10
CA ILE A 89 1.68 2.06 4.84
C ILE A 89 2.32 1.46 3.60
N ALA A 90 2.54 2.29 2.58
CA ALA A 90 3.19 1.88 1.35
C ALA A 90 4.60 2.44 1.28
N SER A 91 5.53 1.65 0.75
CA SER A 91 6.89 2.11 0.47
C SER A 91 7.21 1.93 -1.01
N LEU A 92 7.87 2.90 -1.58
CA LEU A 92 8.42 2.86 -2.93
C LEU A 92 9.92 3.02 -2.85
N LYS A 93 10.65 2.06 -3.40
CA LYS A 93 12.11 2.08 -3.47
C LYS A 93 12.53 2.06 -4.94
N ILE A 94 13.32 3.04 -5.35
CA ILE A 94 13.84 3.16 -6.72
C ILE A 94 15.36 3.12 -6.68
N GLY A 95 15.95 2.26 -7.49
CA GLY A 95 17.39 2.07 -7.58
C GLY A 95 17.89 0.91 -6.73
N ILE A 96 19.15 0.50 -6.97
CA ILE A 96 19.78 -0.63 -6.28
C ILE A 96 20.89 -0.16 -5.36
N THR A 97 21.83 0.64 -5.88
CA THR A 97 23.06 0.99 -5.14
C THR A 97 22.81 2.06 -4.10
N ASN A 98 22.11 3.12 -4.44
CA ASN A 98 21.70 4.17 -3.51
C ASN A 98 20.21 4.42 -3.72
N PRO A 99 19.34 3.50 -3.24
CA PRO A 99 17.93 3.59 -3.55
C PRO A 99 17.29 4.81 -2.88
N HIS A 100 16.43 5.48 -3.65
CA HIS A 100 15.53 6.49 -3.11
C HIS A 100 14.29 5.78 -2.57
N THR A 101 13.97 5.99 -1.30
CA THR A 101 12.82 5.38 -0.64
C THR A 101 11.83 6.45 -0.23
N SER A 102 10.57 6.25 -0.61
CA SER A 102 9.45 7.12 -0.21
C SER A 102 8.42 6.29 0.53
N LEU A 103 7.78 6.90 1.52
CA LEU A 103 6.71 6.29 2.30
C LEU A 103 5.43 7.09 2.16
N ALA A 104 4.30 6.39 2.14
CA ALA A 104 2.97 6.99 2.18
C ALA A 104 2.10 6.21 3.14
N GLU A 105 1.24 6.91 3.86
CA GLU A 105 0.32 6.30 4.81
C GLU A 105 -1.12 6.61 4.42
N SER A 106 -2.00 5.63 4.60
CA SER A 106 -3.44 5.85 4.45
C SER A 106 -4.01 6.61 5.65
N GLU A 107 -5.23 7.10 5.51
CA GLU A 107 -6.05 7.44 6.68
C GLU A 107 -6.31 6.18 7.49
N LEU A 108 -6.63 6.35 8.76
CA LEU A 108 -7.14 5.26 9.58
C LEU A 108 -8.51 4.83 9.05
N PHE A 109 -8.76 3.53 9.02
CA PHE A 109 -10.05 3.02 8.60
C PHE A 109 -10.57 1.98 9.60
N LEU A 110 -11.91 1.94 9.72
CA LEU A 110 -12.60 1.11 10.68
C LEU A 110 -13.11 -0.16 10.00
N ILE A 111 -12.96 -1.30 10.66
CA ILE A 111 -13.61 -2.54 10.23
C ILE A 111 -14.95 -2.62 10.94
N THR A 112 -16.03 -2.62 10.17
CA THR A 112 -17.40 -2.61 10.70
C THR A 112 -18.07 -3.97 10.58
N SER A 113 -19.16 -4.16 11.31
CA SER A 113 -20.07 -5.28 11.02
C SER A 113 -20.77 -5.03 9.67
N PRO A 114 -21.12 -6.10 8.97
CA PRO A 114 -21.81 -5.99 7.68
C PRO A 114 -23.15 -5.30 7.78
#